data_b69ea06c444f36a5c489b32552c5f716
#
_entry.id   b69ea06c444f36a5c489b32552c5f716
#
_cell.length_a   1.000
_cell.length_b   1.000
_cell.length_c   1.000
_cell.angle_alpha   90.00
_cell.angle_beta   90.00
_cell.angle_gamma   90.00
#
_symmetry.space_group_name_H-M   'P 1'
#
loop_
_entity.id
_entity.type
_entity.pdbx_description
1 polymer ?
#
loop_
_entity_poly.entity_id
_entity_poly.type
_entity_poly.pdbx_seq_one_letter_code
_entity_poly.pdbx_strand_id
1 'polypeptide(L)'
;MTVAQRERAALVATFRDVPPDAPTLCEGWDVRDLTAHLVVRERRLDAAPGILIPAFADYTERVQDQVSASTDWDVLLGRVADGPPLYSPFKLLDPIANVAEMFIHHEDVRRVGPGWEPRPLDEQTVSALRRPVAMMARMTLRKAPAKVVFRTPQGDTLATAGKGPEVAVVGDPGELLMFAAGRDEARVTIDGAADLVERVKKARGGL
;
A
#
# COMPACT_ATOMS: atom_id res chain seq x y z
N MET A 1 -12.34 -0.64 -17.94
CA MET A 1 -11.96 -0.21 -16.59
C MET A 1 -10.60 -0.83 -16.28
N THR A 2 -9.60 -0.04 -15.85
CA THR A 2 -8.27 -0.54 -15.47
C THR A 2 -8.32 -1.25 -14.12
N VAL A 3 -7.27 -2.03 -13.76
CA VAL A 3 -7.18 -2.67 -12.43
C VAL A 3 -7.20 -1.60 -11.34
N ALA A 4 -6.46 -0.50 -11.49
CA ALA A 4 -6.48 0.61 -10.52
C ALA A 4 -7.87 1.22 -10.32
N GLN A 5 -8.65 1.36 -11.38
CA GLN A 5 -10.02 1.86 -11.28
C GLN A 5 -10.96 0.87 -10.60
N ARG A 6 -10.78 -0.46 -10.82
CA ARG A 6 -11.56 -1.48 -10.10
C ARG A 6 -11.22 -1.50 -8.62
N GLU A 7 -9.93 -1.46 -8.28
CA GLU A 7 -9.47 -1.41 -6.89
C GLU A 7 -9.98 -0.15 -6.17
N ARG A 8 -9.92 1.01 -6.84
CA ARG A 8 -10.48 2.26 -6.31
C ARG A 8 -11.98 2.15 -6.02
N ALA A 9 -12.74 1.59 -6.97
CA ALA A 9 -14.18 1.41 -6.78
C ALA A 9 -14.48 0.46 -5.62
N ALA A 10 -13.72 -0.64 -5.48
CA ALA A 10 -13.85 -1.58 -4.37
C ALA A 10 -13.48 -0.94 -3.02
N LEU A 11 -12.37 -0.17 -2.97
CA LEU A 11 -11.96 0.57 -1.78
C LEU A 11 -13.05 1.57 -1.34
N VAL A 12 -13.60 2.36 -2.28
CA VAL A 12 -14.68 3.32 -1.97
C VAL A 12 -15.95 2.62 -1.49
N ALA A 13 -16.26 1.43 -2.03
CA ALA A 13 -17.38 0.63 -1.53
C ALA A 13 -17.11 0.20 -0.07
N THR A 14 -15.92 -0.31 0.23
CA THR A 14 -15.51 -0.67 1.60
C THR A 14 -15.58 0.53 2.55
N PHE A 15 -15.12 1.71 2.13
CA PHE A 15 -15.22 2.93 2.94
C PHE A 15 -16.68 3.35 3.26
N ARG A 16 -17.63 3.00 2.41
CA ARG A 16 -19.06 3.27 2.68
C ARG A 16 -19.70 2.27 3.63
N ASP A 17 -19.14 1.07 3.70
CA ASP A 17 -19.65 -0.03 4.52
C ASP A 17 -19.10 -0.02 5.95
N VAL A 18 -18.06 0.79 6.24
CA VAL A 18 -17.45 0.91 7.55
C VAL A 18 -17.58 2.33 8.12
N PRO A 19 -17.61 2.51 9.45
CA PRO A 19 -17.60 3.84 10.07
C PRO A 19 -16.34 4.64 9.70
N PRO A 20 -16.43 5.98 9.53
CA PRO A 20 -15.25 6.81 9.25
C PRO A 20 -14.16 6.75 10.30
N ASP A 21 -14.51 6.49 11.55
CA ASP A 21 -13.62 6.34 12.71
C ASP A 21 -13.17 4.88 12.94
N ALA A 22 -13.48 3.96 12.02
CA ALA A 22 -13.00 2.59 12.09
C ALA A 22 -11.46 2.55 11.94
N PRO A 23 -10.77 1.66 12.68
CA PRO A 23 -9.31 1.55 12.59
C PRO A 23 -8.84 1.04 11.24
N THR A 24 -7.57 1.31 10.91
CA THR A 24 -6.88 0.76 9.74
C THR A 24 -5.56 0.12 10.15
N LEU A 25 -4.86 -0.57 9.23
CA LEU A 25 -3.49 -1.05 9.47
C LEU A 25 -2.44 0.08 9.36
N CYS A 26 -2.83 1.27 8.92
CA CYS A 26 -1.96 2.44 8.98
C CYS A 26 -1.91 2.95 10.41
N GLU A 27 -0.75 2.85 11.06
CA GLU A 27 -0.60 3.22 12.46
C GLU A 27 -1.07 4.64 12.75
N GLY A 28 -2.00 4.78 13.70
CA GLY A 28 -2.57 6.06 14.11
C GLY A 28 -3.65 6.63 13.19
N TRP A 29 -4.02 5.95 12.10
CA TRP A 29 -5.04 6.43 11.16
C TRP A 29 -6.32 5.61 11.24
N ASP A 30 -7.44 6.32 11.29
CA ASP A 30 -8.75 5.75 10.99
C ASP A 30 -9.06 5.79 9.48
N VAL A 31 -10.24 5.30 9.10
CA VAL A 31 -10.70 5.28 7.70
C VAL A 31 -10.84 6.68 7.12
N ARG A 32 -11.20 7.67 7.95
CA ARG A 32 -11.31 9.07 7.53
C ARG A 32 -9.95 9.67 7.20
N ASP A 33 -8.93 9.41 8.04
CA ASP A 33 -7.57 9.89 7.83
C ASP A 33 -6.96 9.26 6.57
N LEU A 34 -7.17 7.95 6.39
CA LEU A 34 -6.76 7.25 5.18
C LEU A 34 -7.42 7.80 3.92
N THR A 35 -8.73 8.14 4.00
CA THR A 35 -9.45 8.78 2.89
C THR A 35 -8.90 10.17 2.60
N ALA A 36 -8.59 10.97 3.64
CA ALA A 36 -7.96 12.28 3.50
C ALA A 36 -6.55 12.18 2.89
N HIS A 37 -5.77 11.17 3.29
CA HIS A 37 -4.46 10.86 2.69
C HIS A 37 -4.57 10.67 1.17
N LEU A 38 -5.49 9.84 0.69
CA LEU A 38 -5.70 9.59 -0.73
C LEU A 38 -6.10 10.88 -1.48
N VAL A 39 -6.94 11.72 -0.87
CA VAL A 39 -7.32 13.01 -1.45
C VAL A 39 -6.14 13.96 -1.53
N VAL A 40 -5.33 14.07 -0.46
CA VAL A 40 -4.12 14.92 -0.43
C VAL A 40 -3.12 14.46 -1.49
N ARG A 41 -2.83 13.17 -1.51
CA ARG A 41 -1.91 12.58 -2.50
C ARG A 41 -2.29 12.92 -3.93
N GLU A 42 -3.56 12.86 -4.27
CA GLU A 42 -4.02 13.02 -5.66
C GLU A 42 -4.32 14.47 -6.05
N ARG A 43 -4.67 15.34 -5.10
CA ARG A 43 -5.23 16.67 -5.38
C ARG A 43 -4.43 17.83 -4.80
N ARG A 44 -3.51 17.58 -3.86
CA ARG A 44 -2.69 18.61 -3.22
C ARG A 44 -1.23 18.45 -3.62
N LEU A 45 -0.88 18.97 -4.82
CA LEU A 45 0.48 18.88 -5.39
C LEU A 45 1.54 19.57 -4.52
N ASP A 46 1.12 20.52 -3.71
CA ASP A 46 1.95 21.22 -2.73
C ASP A 46 2.32 20.34 -1.54
N ALA A 47 1.43 19.46 -1.11
CA ALA A 47 1.59 18.59 0.05
C ALA A 47 2.03 17.14 -0.30
N ALA A 48 1.63 16.63 -1.46
CA ALA A 48 1.95 15.26 -1.90
C ALA A 48 3.45 14.88 -1.83
N PRO A 49 4.43 15.77 -2.06
CA PRO A 49 5.84 15.42 -1.93
C PRO A 49 6.27 14.90 -0.57
N GLY A 50 5.64 15.33 0.53
CA GLY A 50 6.00 14.90 1.88
C GLY A 50 5.60 13.46 2.20
N ILE A 51 4.78 12.82 1.37
CA ILE A 51 4.49 11.38 1.46
C ILE A 51 5.78 10.55 1.24
N LEU A 52 6.71 11.04 0.41
CA LEU A 52 7.96 10.33 0.08
C LEU A 52 9.22 11.05 0.55
N ILE A 53 9.14 12.33 0.85
CA ILE A 53 10.29 13.19 1.19
C ILE A 53 10.16 13.65 2.65
N PRO A 54 10.95 13.08 3.59
CA PRO A 54 10.82 13.38 5.02
C PRO A 54 10.88 14.88 5.37
N ALA A 55 11.63 15.67 4.61
CA ALA A 55 11.74 17.12 4.85
C ALA A 55 10.40 17.88 4.71
N PHE A 56 9.41 17.30 4.06
CA PHE A 56 8.08 17.88 3.87
C PHE A 56 6.97 17.11 4.61
N ALA A 57 7.33 16.07 5.40
CA ALA A 57 6.37 15.22 6.09
C ALA A 57 5.43 16.01 7.00
N ASP A 58 5.97 16.88 7.87
CA ASP A 58 5.18 17.68 8.81
C ASP A 58 4.18 18.64 8.11
N TYR A 59 4.53 19.11 6.91
CA TYR A 59 3.60 19.93 6.13
C TYR A 59 2.48 19.09 5.56
N THR A 60 2.82 17.92 5.03
CA THR A 60 1.84 16.98 4.47
C THR A 60 0.87 16.50 5.54
N GLU A 61 1.37 16.14 6.71
CA GLU A 61 0.56 15.71 7.87
C GLU A 61 -0.45 16.81 8.26
N ARG A 62 0.01 18.04 8.47
CA ARG A 62 -0.89 19.16 8.78
C ARG A 62 -1.97 19.41 7.72
N VAL A 63 -1.62 19.27 6.43
CA VAL A 63 -2.58 19.41 5.33
C VAL A 63 -3.58 18.27 5.34
N GLN A 64 -3.12 17.05 5.63
CA GLN A 64 -3.97 15.86 5.73
C GLN A 64 -4.95 16.00 6.90
N ASP A 65 -4.48 16.39 8.08
CA ASP A 65 -5.31 16.62 9.27
C ASP A 65 -6.37 17.70 8.99
N GLN A 66 -5.97 18.79 8.34
CA GLN A 66 -6.91 19.85 7.95
C GLN A 66 -7.97 19.32 6.97
N VAL A 67 -7.58 18.54 5.98
CA VAL A 67 -8.52 17.95 5.00
C VAL A 67 -9.45 16.95 5.70
N SER A 68 -8.91 16.10 6.58
CA SER A 68 -9.69 15.16 7.38
C SER A 68 -10.73 15.88 8.25
N ALA A 69 -10.32 16.90 8.99
CA ALA A 69 -11.18 17.58 9.94
C ALA A 69 -12.23 18.51 9.30
N SER A 70 -11.90 19.17 8.16
CA SER A 70 -12.74 20.25 7.60
C SER A 70 -13.58 19.84 6.39
N THR A 71 -13.38 18.63 5.84
CA THR A 71 -14.12 18.20 4.64
C THR A 71 -15.23 17.24 5.04
N ASP A 72 -16.42 17.46 4.48
CA ASP A 72 -17.54 16.53 4.65
C ASP A 72 -17.18 15.12 4.15
N TRP A 73 -17.70 14.09 4.83
CA TRP A 73 -17.38 12.69 4.55
C TRP A 73 -17.76 12.26 3.12
N ASP A 74 -18.95 12.62 2.67
CA ASP A 74 -19.42 12.28 1.33
C ASP A 74 -18.60 12.98 0.25
N VAL A 75 -18.11 14.19 0.55
CA VAL A 75 -17.20 14.94 -0.34
C VAL A 75 -15.84 14.26 -0.40
N LEU A 76 -15.29 13.77 0.72
CA LEU A 76 -14.04 12.99 0.72
C LEU A 76 -14.18 11.73 -0.14
N LEU A 77 -15.22 10.95 0.09
CA LEU A 77 -15.53 9.73 -0.68
C LEU A 77 -15.69 10.03 -2.17
N GLY A 78 -16.42 11.09 -2.51
CA GLY A 78 -16.60 11.52 -3.89
C GLY A 78 -15.26 11.86 -4.56
N ARG A 79 -14.38 12.58 -3.86
CA ARG A 79 -13.05 12.94 -4.38
C ARG A 79 -12.17 11.71 -4.63
N VAL A 80 -12.22 10.70 -3.76
CA VAL A 80 -11.50 9.43 -3.97
C VAL A 80 -12.12 8.66 -5.14
N ALA A 81 -13.45 8.58 -5.24
CA ALA A 81 -14.15 7.90 -6.33
C ALA A 81 -13.81 8.49 -7.71
N ASP A 82 -13.78 9.82 -7.83
CA ASP A 82 -13.44 10.54 -9.06
C ASP A 82 -11.99 10.30 -9.51
N GLY A 83 -11.11 9.95 -8.56
CA GLY A 83 -9.69 9.78 -8.78
C GLY A 83 -8.94 11.09 -9.04
N PRO A 84 -7.66 10.98 -9.48
CA PRO A 84 -6.81 12.13 -9.67
C PRO A 84 -7.34 13.04 -10.78
N PRO A 85 -7.38 14.38 -10.55
CA PRO A 85 -7.79 15.34 -11.56
C PRO A 85 -6.79 15.42 -12.71
N LEU A 86 -7.19 16.06 -13.82
CA LEU A 86 -6.36 16.13 -15.04
C LEU A 86 -4.99 16.82 -14.84
N TYR A 87 -4.88 17.71 -13.88
CA TYR A 87 -3.62 18.39 -13.56
C TYR A 87 -2.70 17.56 -12.65
N SER A 88 -3.19 16.46 -12.09
CA SER A 88 -2.41 15.62 -11.18
C SER A 88 -1.48 14.71 -11.98
N PRO A 89 -0.17 14.64 -11.64
CA PRO A 89 0.75 13.72 -12.26
C PRO A 89 0.34 12.25 -12.03
N PHE A 90 -0.38 11.96 -10.95
CA PHE A 90 -0.92 10.63 -10.66
C PHE A 90 -1.95 10.16 -11.70
N LYS A 91 -2.52 11.06 -12.49
CA LYS A 91 -3.38 10.70 -13.62
C LYS A 91 -2.62 9.95 -14.71
N LEU A 92 -1.36 10.32 -14.96
CA LEU A 92 -0.49 9.68 -15.94
C LEU A 92 0.27 8.46 -15.37
N LEU A 93 0.53 8.44 -14.05
CA LEU A 93 1.21 7.36 -13.35
C LEU A 93 0.27 6.20 -12.94
N ASP A 94 -0.99 6.29 -13.35
CA ASP A 94 -2.11 5.45 -12.92
C ASP A 94 -1.88 3.93 -13.05
N PRO A 95 -1.21 3.38 -14.08
CA PRO A 95 -1.21 1.92 -14.25
C PRO A 95 -0.39 1.15 -13.22
N ILE A 96 0.54 1.79 -12.49
CA ILE A 96 1.47 1.11 -11.59
C ILE A 96 1.39 1.65 -10.16
N ALA A 97 1.56 2.97 -9.99
CA ALA A 97 1.57 3.59 -8.67
C ALA A 97 0.19 3.53 -8.00
N ASN A 98 -0.88 3.76 -8.78
CA ASN A 98 -2.22 3.73 -8.20
C ASN A 98 -2.77 2.32 -7.98
N VAL A 99 -2.31 1.30 -8.74
CA VAL A 99 -2.68 -0.09 -8.45
C VAL A 99 -2.18 -0.50 -7.08
N ALA A 100 -0.89 -0.25 -6.76
CA ALA A 100 -0.32 -0.55 -5.45
C ALA A 100 -1.04 0.19 -4.34
N GLU A 101 -1.20 1.49 -4.49
CA GLU A 101 -1.83 2.39 -3.52
C GLU A 101 -3.26 1.94 -3.18
N MET A 102 -4.09 1.79 -4.20
CA MET A 102 -5.49 1.38 -4.00
C MET A 102 -5.57 -0.02 -3.40
N PHE A 103 -4.70 -0.95 -3.83
CA PHE A 103 -4.68 -2.31 -3.29
C PHE A 103 -4.27 -2.33 -1.82
N ILE A 104 -3.13 -1.71 -1.48
CA ILE A 104 -2.60 -1.69 -0.10
C ILE A 104 -3.64 -1.09 0.84
N HIS A 105 -4.16 0.09 0.53
CA HIS A 105 -5.10 0.78 1.41
C HIS A 105 -6.48 0.12 1.47
N HIS A 106 -6.90 -0.61 0.43
CA HIS A 106 -8.07 -1.46 0.52
C HIS A 106 -7.84 -2.61 1.51
N GLU A 107 -6.69 -3.26 1.45
CA GLU A 107 -6.34 -4.31 2.40
C GLU A 107 -6.07 -3.75 3.81
N ASP A 108 -5.57 -2.52 3.95
CA ASP A 108 -5.37 -1.84 5.25
C ASP A 108 -6.68 -1.67 6.03
N VAL A 109 -7.81 -1.54 5.34
CA VAL A 109 -9.14 -1.50 5.98
C VAL A 109 -9.71 -2.90 6.19
N ARG A 110 -9.55 -3.79 5.20
CA ARG A 110 -10.14 -5.13 5.24
C ARG A 110 -9.50 -6.07 6.25
N ARG A 111 -8.21 -5.87 6.56
CA ARG A 111 -7.43 -6.80 7.40
C ARG A 111 -7.34 -6.39 8.86
N VAL A 112 -8.09 -5.40 9.28
CA VAL A 112 -8.13 -5.01 10.69
C VAL A 112 -8.80 -6.09 11.54
N GLY A 113 -8.15 -6.45 12.62
CA GLY A 113 -8.68 -7.42 13.59
C GLY A 113 -8.53 -8.88 13.17
N PRO A 114 -9.01 -9.81 13.99
CA PRO A 114 -8.90 -11.23 13.73
C PRO A 114 -9.89 -11.71 12.65
N GLY A 115 -9.51 -12.76 11.94
CA GLY A 115 -10.41 -13.44 11.00
C GLY A 115 -10.40 -12.91 9.56
N TRP A 116 -9.50 -11.97 9.23
CA TRP A 116 -9.33 -11.58 7.84
C TRP A 116 -8.73 -12.73 7.01
N GLU A 117 -9.12 -12.77 5.75
CA GLU A 117 -8.57 -13.70 4.76
C GLU A 117 -8.15 -12.95 3.50
N PRO A 118 -7.09 -13.42 2.81
CA PRO A 118 -6.76 -12.92 1.48
C PRO A 118 -7.96 -13.06 0.55
N ARG A 119 -8.29 -12.00 -0.17
CA ARG A 119 -9.37 -12.10 -1.17
C ARG A 119 -8.87 -12.79 -2.44
N PRO A 120 -9.71 -13.57 -3.12
CA PRO A 120 -9.35 -14.12 -4.42
C PRO A 120 -9.16 -12.97 -5.43
N LEU A 121 -8.03 -13.01 -6.15
CA LEU A 121 -7.68 -12.03 -7.19
C LEU A 121 -7.81 -12.68 -8.57
N ASP A 122 -8.36 -11.94 -9.53
CA ASP A 122 -8.35 -12.37 -10.93
C ASP A 122 -6.93 -12.30 -11.52
N GLU A 123 -6.69 -13.03 -12.61
CA GLU A 123 -5.38 -13.09 -13.27
C GLU A 123 -4.87 -11.71 -13.71
N GLN A 124 -5.77 -10.81 -14.11
CA GLN A 124 -5.42 -9.47 -14.53
C GLN A 124 -4.88 -8.65 -13.34
N THR A 125 -5.51 -8.76 -12.17
CA THR A 125 -5.05 -8.11 -10.94
C THR A 125 -3.73 -8.71 -10.47
N VAL A 126 -3.61 -10.04 -10.43
CA VAL A 126 -2.36 -10.75 -10.10
C VAL A 126 -1.21 -10.27 -11.00
N SER A 127 -1.45 -10.21 -12.31
CA SER A 127 -0.46 -9.72 -13.28
C SER A 127 -0.08 -8.26 -13.04
N ALA A 128 -1.07 -7.40 -12.77
CA ALA A 128 -0.84 -5.98 -12.54
C ALA A 128 -0.04 -5.70 -11.26
N LEU A 129 -0.13 -6.56 -10.23
CA LEU A 129 0.60 -6.41 -8.97
C LEU A 129 2.07 -6.84 -9.05
N ARG A 130 2.50 -7.64 -10.04
CA ARG A 130 3.88 -8.16 -10.12
C ARG A 130 4.93 -7.03 -10.16
N ARG A 131 4.70 -5.98 -10.93
CA ARG A 131 5.61 -4.83 -11.04
C ARG A 131 5.60 -3.95 -9.78
N PRO A 132 4.46 -3.58 -9.19
CA PRO A 132 4.38 -2.96 -7.87
C PRO A 132 5.14 -3.70 -6.78
N VAL A 133 5.02 -5.03 -6.67
CA VAL A 133 5.81 -5.85 -5.73
C VAL A 133 7.30 -5.59 -5.90
N ALA A 134 7.79 -5.65 -7.14
CA ALA A 134 9.22 -5.44 -7.42
C ALA A 134 9.70 -4.02 -7.08
N MET A 135 8.87 -3.01 -7.32
CA MET A 135 9.17 -1.62 -6.97
C MET A 135 9.20 -1.43 -5.46
N MET A 136 8.16 -1.87 -4.77
CA MET A 136 8.02 -1.75 -3.32
C MET A 136 9.15 -2.46 -2.60
N ALA A 137 9.42 -3.73 -2.93
CA ALA A 137 10.50 -4.50 -2.34
C ALA A 137 11.88 -3.81 -2.48
N ARG A 138 12.18 -3.26 -3.68
CA ARG A 138 13.44 -2.54 -3.90
C ARG A 138 13.50 -1.22 -3.13
N MET A 139 12.39 -0.54 -2.94
CA MET A 139 12.32 0.72 -2.21
C MET A 139 12.52 0.49 -0.71
N THR A 140 11.76 -0.41 -0.12
CA THR A 140 11.70 -0.63 1.33
C THR A 140 12.89 -1.47 1.83
N LEU A 141 13.34 -2.47 1.06
CA LEU A 141 14.36 -3.44 1.47
C LEU A 141 15.74 -3.21 0.85
N ARG A 142 15.99 -2.07 0.17
CA ARG A 142 17.32 -1.78 -0.44
C ARG A 142 18.48 -1.82 0.56
N LYS A 143 18.21 -1.52 1.83
CA LYS A 143 19.18 -1.52 2.94
C LYS A 143 19.05 -2.74 3.84
N ALA A 144 18.22 -3.73 3.48
CA ALA A 144 18.07 -4.94 4.27
C ALA A 144 19.41 -5.67 4.44
N PRO A 145 19.66 -6.26 5.61
CA PRO A 145 20.92 -6.97 5.90
C PRO A 145 20.94 -8.40 5.29
N ALA A 146 20.08 -8.67 4.35
CA ALA A 146 19.93 -9.93 3.63
C ALA A 146 19.61 -9.67 2.16
N LYS A 147 19.94 -10.62 1.29
CA LYS A 147 19.42 -10.70 -0.07
C LYS A 147 18.00 -11.26 0.00
N VAL A 148 16.98 -10.38 0.02
CA VAL A 148 15.58 -10.79 0.09
C VAL A 148 15.06 -11.09 -1.30
N VAL A 149 14.57 -12.31 -1.52
CA VAL A 149 14.05 -12.79 -2.81
C VAL A 149 12.55 -13.05 -2.68
N PHE A 150 11.75 -12.34 -3.45
CA PHE A 150 10.30 -12.49 -3.52
C PHE A 150 9.94 -13.49 -4.60
N ARG A 151 9.24 -14.58 -4.24
CA ARG A 151 8.85 -15.67 -5.15
C ARG A 151 7.35 -15.93 -5.07
N THR A 152 6.75 -16.25 -6.20
CA THR A 152 5.39 -16.82 -6.22
C THR A 152 5.42 -18.29 -5.76
N PRO A 153 4.27 -18.88 -5.35
CA PRO A 153 4.20 -20.30 -5.02
C PRO A 153 4.62 -21.22 -6.18
N GLN A 154 4.52 -20.75 -7.42
CA GLN A 154 4.95 -21.46 -8.63
C GLN A 154 6.46 -21.35 -8.89
N GLY A 155 7.19 -20.57 -8.07
CA GLY A 155 8.65 -20.43 -8.15
C GLY A 155 9.14 -19.22 -8.96
N ASP A 156 8.26 -18.43 -9.55
CA ASP A 156 8.65 -17.20 -10.27
C ASP A 156 9.26 -16.18 -9.33
N THR A 157 10.44 -15.68 -9.63
CA THR A 157 11.04 -14.56 -8.87
C THR A 157 10.48 -13.24 -9.37
N LEU A 158 9.80 -12.50 -8.49
CA LEU A 158 9.25 -11.16 -8.79
C LEU A 158 10.22 -10.05 -8.48
N ALA A 159 11.00 -10.19 -7.41
CA ALA A 159 11.94 -9.15 -6.97
C ALA A 159 13.13 -9.75 -6.21
N THR A 160 14.21 -8.98 -6.22
CA THR A 160 15.35 -9.17 -5.31
C THR A 160 15.76 -7.80 -4.77
N ALA A 161 15.97 -7.71 -3.47
CA ALA A 161 16.38 -6.48 -2.79
C ALA A 161 17.39 -6.78 -1.68
N GLY A 162 18.16 -5.77 -1.26
CA GLY A 162 19.17 -5.91 -0.22
C GLY A 162 20.41 -6.68 -0.66
N LYS A 163 21.29 -6.99 0.28
CA LYS A 163 22.56 -7.71 0.04
C LYS A 163 22.88 -8.59 1.27
N GLY A 164 23.54 -9.73 1.04
CA GLY A 164 23.96 -10.65 2.10
C GLY A 164 23.44 -12.07 1.88
N PRO A 165 23.31 -12.88 2.95
CA PRO A 165 22.71 -14.20 2.87
C PRO A 165 21.26 -14.13 2.39
N GLU A 166 20.80 -15.16 1.70
CA GLU A 166 19.46 -15.17 1.10
C GLU A 166 18.36 -15.39 2.16
N VAL A 167 17.30 -14.62 2.04
CA VAL A 167 16.01 -14.83 2.70
C VAL A 167 14.94 -14.85 1.61
N ALA A 168 14.23 -15.95 1.46
CA ALA A 168 13.14 -16.08 0.51
C ALA A 168 11.81 -15.72 1.16
N VAL A 169 11.00 -14.91 0.47
CA VAL A 169 9.62 -14.60 0.86
C VAL A 169 8.71 -15.13 -0.24
N VAL A 170 7.86 -16.09 0.10
CA VAL A 170 7.00 -16.82 -0.85
C VAL A 170 5.54 -16.51 -0.56
N GLY A 171 4.80 -16.11 -1.57
CA GLY A 171 3.37 -15.81 -1.47
C GLY A 171 2.77 -15.33 -2.79
N ASP A 172 1.46 -15.19 -2.82
CA ASP A 172 0.78 -14.58 -3.96
C ASP A 172 1.14 -13.10 -4.10
N PRO A 173 1.09 -12.50 -5.30
CA PRO A 173 1.52 -11.12 -5.52
C PRO A 173 0.87 -10.08 -4.59
N GLY A 174 -0.41 -10.25 -4.22
CA GLY A 174 -1.07 -9.38 -3.25
C GLY A 174 -0.44 -9.46 -1.86
N GLU A 175 -0.15 -10.67 -1.38
CA GLU A 175 0.47 -10.92 -0.09
C GLU A 175 1.93 -10.43 -0.06
N LEU A 176 2.65 -10.65 -1.15
CA LEU A 176 4.01 -10.13 -1.32
C LEU A 176 4.05 -8.60 -1.32
N LEU A 177 3.02 -7.95 -1.90
CA LEU A 177 2.92 -6.49 -1.89
C LEU A 177 2.66 -5.96 -0.47
N MET A 178 1.71 -6.56 0.26
CA MET A 178 1.43 -6.20 1.66
C MET A 178 2.67 -6.37 2.53
N PHE A 179 3.36 -7.51 2.40
CA PHE A 179 4.61 -7.75 3.11
C PHE A 179 5.68 -6.70 2.76
N ALA A 180 5.86 -6.38 1.48
CA ALA A 180 6.84 -5.38 1.04
C ALA A 180 6.49 -3.97 1.52
N ALA A 181 5.20 -3.66 1.68
CA ALA A 181 4.68 -2.40 2.24
C ALA A 181 4.77 -2.31 3.77
N GLY A 182 5.34 -3.33 4.44
CA GLY A 182 5.56 -3.32 5.89
C GLY A 182 4.44 -3.90 6.73
N ARG A 183 3.37 -4.45 6.12
CA ARG A 183 2.24 -5.03 6.86
C ARG A 183 2.58 -6.43 7.35
N ASP A 184 2.26 -6.71 8.60
CA ASP A 184 2.40 -8.05 9.17
C ASP A 184 1.19 -8.94 8.83
N GLU A 185 0.06 -8.33 8.48
CA GLU A 185 -1.16 -8.97 7.99
C GLU A 185 -1.00 -9.41 6.52
N ALA A 186 -0.01 -10.28 6.28
CA ALA A 186 0.30 -10.87 4.98
C ALA A 186 0.53 -12.39 5.11
N ARG A 187 -0.14 -13.17 4.27
CA ARG A 187 0.00 -14.63 4.21
C ARG A 187 1.21 -15.01 3.35
N VAL A 188 2.40 -14.93 3.93
CA VAL A 188 3.66 -15.29 3.28
C VAL A 188 4.42 -16.36 4.07
N THR A 189 5.16 -17.20 3.38
CA THR A 189 6.16 -18.09 3.97
C THR A 189 7.53 -17.46 3.84
N ILE A 190 8.28 -17.40 4.92
CA ILE A 190 9.62 -16.81 4.92
C ILE A 190 10.62 -17.91 5.25
N ASP A 191 11.58 -18.13 4.36
CA ASP A 191 12.65 -19.12 4.51
C ASP A 191 14.00 -18.39 4.61
N GLY A 192 14.74 -18.69 5.71
CA GLY A 192 16.02 -18.07 6.02
C GLY A 192 16.40 -18.27 7.48
N ALA A 193 17.61 -17.86 7.87
CA ALA A 193 18.03 -17.88 9.26
C ALA A 193 17.13 -16.98 10.12
N ALA A 194 16.68 -17.47 11.27
CA ALA A 194 15.66 -16.82 12.10
C ALA A 194 16.03 -15.37 12.49
N ASP A 195 17.28 -15.11 12.83
CA ASP A 195 17.79 -13.78 13.16
C ASP A 195 17.75 -12.83 11.95
N LEU A 196 18.03 -13.35 10.75
CA LEU A 196 17.94 -12.56 9.51
C LEU A 196 16.49 -12.27 9.14
N VAL A 197 15.57 -13.21 9.32
CA VAL A 197 14.13 -13.02 9.08
C VAL A 197 13.60 -11.86 9.94
N GLU A 198 13.91 -11.86 11.24
CA GLU A 198 13.47 -10.77 12.12
C GLU A 198 14.09 -9.42 11.75
N ARG A 199 15.34 -9.39 11.33
CA ARG A 199 16.00 -8.17 10.83
C ARG A 199 15.40 -7.68 9.51
N VAL A 200 15.01 -8.58 8.62
CA VAL A 200 14.31 -8.25 7.36
C VAL A 200 12.94 -7.66 7.66
N LYS A 201 12.16 -8.25 8.57
CA LYS A 201 10.86 -7.72 9.00
C LYS A 201 10.98 -6.29 9.56
N LYS A 202 11.97 -6.04 10.41
CA LYS A 202 12.24 -4.69 10.95
C LYS A 202 12.72 -3.69 9.88
N ALA A 203 13.43 -4.17 8.85
CA ALA A 203 13.96 -3.32 7.80
C ALA A 203 12.91 -2.86 6.78
N ARG A 204 11.73 -3.51 6.72
CA ARG A 204 10.66 -3.17 5.78
C ARG A 204 10.17 -1.73 5.92
N GLY A 205 10.21 -1.15 7.12
CA GLY A 205 9.69 0.18 7.41
C GLY A 205 8.25 0.37 6.89
N GLY A 206 7.30 0.70 7.76
CA GLY A 206 5.96 1.09 7.27
C GLY A 206 6.07 2.34 6.38
N LEU A 207 5.34 2.37 5.27
CA LEU A 207 5.08 3.57 4.49
C LEU A 207 3.90 4.29 5.10
#